data_34e25d64dd450bd1613a05f7f40fc4fa
#
_entry.id   34e25d64dd450bd1613a05f7f40fc4fa
#
_cell.length_a   1.000
_cell.length_b   1.000
_cell.length_c   1.000
_cell.angle_alpha   90.00
_cell.angle_beta   90.00
_cell.angle_gamma   90.00
#
_symmetry.space_group_name_H-M   'P 1'
#
loop_
_entity.id
_entity.type
_entity.pdbx_description
1 polymer ?
#
loop_
_entity_poly.entity_id
_entity_poly.type
_entity_poly.pdbx_seq_one_letter_code
_entity_poly.pdbx_strand_id
1 'polypeptide(L)'
;MLPVIALVGRPNVGKSTLFNVLTGTRDAIVADVPGLTRDRQYGFGRLGPVPYVVIDTGGLIENPRGVEAQMRAQTQRAVEEADRLVFIADARAGLSPQDQFVARELRRSGKPVTLALNKAEGLDADMVAADFHALGFGEPVAISASHGRGCEELMARVLEGFAAQPPETGETGAIRIAIIGRPNVGKSTLVNRLLGEERVIASEEPGTTRDSILVPFERDGRRFVLIDTAGVRRRAKVEDAVERASVAKTLQAIDEAHVVILVLDAHDTVAEQDASVLGLALERGRALVIAVNKWDGIPAEQREQIHRQLALKLDFVPFAPLHFISARHGTGVGELMHSTVRAYEAAMRAMPTRELTRTLEHALSVHQPPLVRGRRIKLRYAHQGGRNPPRIIIHGNQTAAVPDAYTRYLANVFRKAYDLFATPVFIEYRTDANPYERERRAPRERRGRRRAGSGRGR
;
A
#
# COMPACT_ATOMS: atom_id res chain seq x y z
N MET A 1 -12.09 -6.10 -3.71
CA MET A 1 -11.70 -4.67 -3.74
C MET A 1 -11.33 -4.21 -2.35
N LEU A 2 -10.21 -3.46 -2.19
CA LEU A 2 -9.81 -2.93 -0.88
C LEU A 2 -10.82 -1.90 -0.38
N PRO A 3 -11.27 -1.99 0.89
CA PRO A 3 -12.05 -0.94 1.50
C PRO A 3 -11.28 0.38 1.56
N VAL A 4 -11.97 1.49 1.33
CA VAL A 4 -11.41 2.84 1.45
C VAL A 4 -11.96 3.48 2.72
N ILE A 5 -11.06 3.88 3.62
CA ILE A 5 -11.38 4.46 4.93
C ILE A 5 -10.91 5.91 4.96
N ALA A 6 -11.79 6.87 5.23
CA ALA A 6 -11.39 8.26 5.39
C ALA A 6 -11.35 8.66 6.88
N LEU A 7 -10.27 9.32 7.27
CA LEU A 7 -10.10 9.92 8.58
C LEU A 7 -10.62 11.36 8.54
N VAL A 8 -11.65 11.65 9.31
CA VAL A 8 -12.33 12.95 9.33
C VAL A 8 -12.36 13.49 10.74
N GLY A 9 -12.25 14.81 10.91
CA GLY A 9 -12.29 15.48 12.21
C GLY A 9 -11.72 16.87 12.13
N ARG A 10 -11.91 17.66 13.17
CA ARG A 10 -11.33 19.01 13.26
C ARG A 10 -9.79 18.97 13.24
N PRO A 11 -9.12 20.09 13.02
CA PRO A 11 -7.66 20.16 13.11
C PRO A 11 -7.12 19.76 14.49
N ASN A 12 -5.91 19.22 14.51
CA ASN A 12 -5.16 18.88 15.73
C ASN A 12 -5.78 17.78 16.61
N VAL A 13 -6.79 17.04 16.13
CA VAL A 13 -7.33 15.86 16.85
C VAL A 13 -6.44 14.62 16.70
N GLY A 14 -5.42 14.68 15.83
CA GLY A 14 -4.46 13.59 15.64
C GLY A 14 -4.75 12.68 14.45
N LYS A 15 -5.43 13.17 13.40
CA LYS A 15 -5.69 12.41 12.16
C LYS A 15 -4.41 11.87 11.52
N SER A 16 -3.44 12.74 11.27
CA SER A 16 -2.16 12.34 10.64
C SER A 16 -1.33 11.42 11.55
N THR A 17 -1.43 11.55 12.87
CA THR A 17 -0.81 10.62 13.81
C THR A 17 -1.43 9.24 13.69
N LEU A 18 -2.76 9.16 13.64
CA LEU A 18 -3.47 7.90 13.43
C LEU A 18 -3.15 7.30 12.05
N PHE A 19 -3.12 8.13 11.00
CA PHE A 19 -2.73 7.71 9.65
C PHE A 19 -1.36 7.00 9.65
N ASN A 20 -0.35 7.61 10.29
CA ASN A 20 0.99 7.04 10.37
C ASN A 20 1.01 5.70 11.14
N VAL A 21 0.23 5.58 12.20
CA VAL A 21 0.09 4.32 12.94
C VAL A 21 -0.56 3.25 12.07
N LEU A 22 -1.65 3.58 11.38
CA LEU A 22 -2.38 2.64 10.54
C LEU A 22 -1.55 2.15 9.34
N THR A 23 -0.76 3.02 8.74
CA THR A 23 0.09 2.69 7.58
C THR A 23 1.43 2.09 7.98
N GLY A 24 1.85 2.26 9.25
CA GLY A 24 3.17 1.82 9.74
C GLY A 24 4.33 2.63 9.15
N THR A 25 4.06 3.81 8.64
CA THR A 25 5.05 4.73 8.08
C THR A 25 5.27 5.91 9.03
N ARG A 26 6.54 6.31 9.26
CA ARG A 26 6.86 7.57 9.94
C ARG A 26 6.79 8.76 8.99
N ASP A 27 7.01 8.50 7.73
CA ASP A 27 6.91 9.47 6.64
C ASP A 27 5.73 9.08 5.78
N ALA A 28 4.63 9.79 5.92
CA ALA A 28 3.51 9.68 5.01
C ALA A 28 4.02 10.04 3.61
N ILE A 29 3.82 9.16 2.64
CA ILE A 29 4.08 9.51 1.24
C ILE A 29 3.03 10.57 0.91
N VAL A 30 3.47 11.83 0.95
CA VAL A 30 2.68 12.95 0.43
C VAL A 30 2.63 12.76 -1.07
N ALA A 31 1.55 12.19 -1.57
CA ALA A 31 1.30 12.18 -2.99
C ALA A 31 0.92 13.63 -3.40
N ASP A 32 1.91 14.44 -3.74
CA ASP A 32 1.70 15.71 -4.44
C ASP A 32 1.21 15.40 -5.86
N VAL A 33 -0.07 15.06 -5.97
CA VAL A 33 -0.74 14.83 -7.24
C VAL A 33 -1.21 16.18 -7.75
N PRO A 34 -0.66 16.78 -8.86
CA PRO A 34 -1.17 18.01 -9.43
C PRO A 34 -2.65 17.85 -9.81
N GLY A 35 -3.50 18.72 -9.24
CA GLY A 35 -4.95 18.63 -9.35
C GLY A 35 -5.64 17.89 -8.20
N LEU A 36 -4.89 17.18 -7.35
CA LEU A 36 -5.28 16.86 -5.98
C LEU A 36 -4.62 17.93 -5.09
N THR A 37 -5.44 18.61 -4.33
CA THR A 37 -4.99 19.64 -3.39
C THR A 37 -3.90 19.03 -2.49
N ARG A 38 -2.85 19.78 -2.15
CA ARG A 38 -1.73 19.45 -1.24
C ARG A 38 -2.13 18.84 0.12
N ASP A 39 -3.38 18.43 0.29
CA ASP A 39 -4.14 18.38 1.50
C ASP A 39 -4.56 16.98 1.90
N ARG A 40 -4.28 15.95 1.09
CA ARG A 40 -4.68 14.58 1.39
C ARG A 40 -3.53 13.62 1.22
N GLN A 41 -3.37 12.79 2.24
CA GLN A 41 -2.46 11.68 2.23
C GLN A 41 -3.25 10.39 2.02
N TYR A 42 -2.73 9.53 1.16
CA TYR A 42 -3.27 8.19 0.93
C TYR A 42 -2.23 7.17 1.33
N GLY A 43 -2.66 6.06 1.88
CA GLY A 43 -1.75 4.99 2.25
C GLY A 43 -2.46 3.66 2.35
N PHE A 44 -1.66 2.59 2.39
CA PHE A 44 -2.19 1.25 2.64
C PHE A 44 -2.16 0.96 4.14
N GLY A 45 -3.33 0.62 4.68
CA GLY A 45 -3.45 0.23 6.08
C GLY A 45 -2.86 -1.16 6.31
N ARG A 46 -2.08 -1.27 7.40
CA ARG A 46 -1.41 -2.51 7.83
C ARG A 46 -1.98 -3.08 9.11
N LEU A 47 -2.72 -2.26 9.86
CA LEU A 47 -3.33 -2.62 11.14
C LEU A 47 -4.81 -2.97 10.92
N GLY A 48 -5.21 -4.18 11.28
CA GLY A 48 -6.59 -4.65 11.15
C GLY A 48 -6.71 -6.01 10.46
N PRO A 49 -7.93 -6.57 10.39
CA PRO A 49 -8.16 -7.93 9.90
C PRO A 49 -8.02 -8.11 8.39
N VAL A 50 -8.21 -7.04 7.62
CA VAL A 50 -8.11 -7.04 6.16
C VAL A 50 -7.30 -5.83 5.69
N PRO A 51 -6.57 -5.90 4.56
CA PRO A 51 -5.91 -4.74 4.00
C PRO A 51 -6.94 -3.71 3.49
N TYR A 52 -6.60 -2.42 3.56
CA TYR A 52 -7.46 -1.30 3.16
C TYR A 52 -6.64 -0.10 2.70
N VAL A 53 -7.31 0.84 2.04
CA VAL A 53 -6.76 2.17 1.74
C VAL A 53 -7.24 3.14 2.82
N VAL A 54 -6.34 3.95 3.37
CA VAL A 54 -6.67 5.02 4.30
C VAL A 54 -6.41 6.38 3.68
N ILE A 55 -7.32 7.33 3.92
CA ILE A 55 -7.23 8.72 3.47
C ILE A 55 -7.15 9.62 4.70
N ASP A 56 -6.07 10.39 4.82
CA ASP A 56 -5.99 11.50 5.78
C ASP A 56 -6.51 12.78 5.13
N THR A 57 -7.49 13.42 5.76
CA THR A 57 -8.07 14.69 5.30
C THR A 57 -7.42 15.91 5.96
N GLY A 58 -6.35 15.74 6.71
CA GLY A 58 -5.87 16.69 7.72
C GLY A 58 -4.61 17.48 7.41
N GLY A 59 -4.45 18.07 6.24
CA GLY A 59 -3.26 18.86 5.91
C GLY A 59 -3.40 20.38 5.82
N LEU A 60 -4.58 21.02 5.93
CA LEU A 60 -4.69 22.46 5.66
C LEU A 60 -5.49 23.24 6.65
N ILE A 61 -4.82 24.15 7.30
CA ILE A 61 -5.38 25.47 7.66
C ILE A 61 -4.27 26.51 7.64
N GLU A 62 -4.17 27.28 6.62
CA GLU A 62 -3.40 28.52 6.65
C GLU A 62 -4.22 29.79 6.37
N ASN A 63 -5.57 29.70 6.28
CA ASN A 63 -6.33 30.93 6.04
C ASN A 63 -7.60 31.00 6.90
N PRO A 64 -7.69 31.92 7.87
CA PRO A 64 -8.83 32.01 8.80
C PRO A 64 -10.13 32.53 8.17
N ARG A 65 -10.11 32.95 6.90
CA ARG A 65 -11.31 33.41 6.18
C ARG A 65 -11.83 32.31 5.28
N GLY A 66 -12.85 31.58 5.73
CA GLY A 66 -13.46 30.50 4.97
C GLY A 66 -13.21 29.09 5.50
N VAL A 67 -12.80 28.95 6.74
CA VAL A 67 -12.48 27.66 7.40
C VAL A 67 -13.61 26.63 7.26
N GLU A 68 -14.87 27.05 7.46
CA GLU A 68 -16.01 26.15 7.34
C GLU A 68 -16.24 25.66 5.90
N ALA A 69 -16.07 26.52 4.91
CA ALA A 69 -16.24 26.13 3.50
C ALA A 69 -15.14 25.18 3.02
N GLN A 70 -13.89 25.39 3.46
CA GLN A 70 -12.76 24.52 3.16
C GLN A 70 -12.89 23.16 3.86
N MET A 71 -13.22 23.15 5.15
CA MET A 71 -13.51 21.92 5.90
C MET A 71 -14.64 21.13 5.25
N ARG A 72 -15.69 21.80 4.83
CA ARG A 72 -16.81 21.18 4.14
C ARG A 72 -16.38 20.55 2.82
N ALA A 73 -15.64 21.26 1.98
CA ALA A 73 -15.17 20.75 0.70
C ALA A 73 -14.21 19.55 0.85
N GLN A 74 -13.34 19.57 1.85
CA GLN A 74 -12.43 18.48 2.16
C GLN A 74 -13.16 17.24 2.69
N THR A 75 -14.03 17.45 3.68
CA THR A 75 -14.87 16.39 4.23
C THR A 75 -15.73 15.76 3.15
N GLN A 76 -16.38 16.56 2.33
CA GLN A 76 -17.28 16.08 1.28
C GLN A 76 -16.56 15.18 0.27
N ARG A 77 -15.38 15.58 -0.18
CA ARG A 77 -14.61 14.78 -1.14
C ARG A 77 -14.06 13.47 -0.54
N ALA A 78 -13.59 13.49 0.71
CA ALA A 78 -13.14 12.27 1.38
C ALA A 78 -14.31 11.32 1.62
N VAL A 79 -15.47 11.88 1.96
CA VAL A 79 -16.71 11.15 2.13
C VAL A 79 -17.15 10.51 0.81
N GLU A 80 -17.02 11.19 -0.33
CA GLU A 80 -17.39 10.65 -1.65
C GLU A 80 -16.54 9.41 -2.03
N GLU A 81 -15.25 9.43 -1.71
CA GLU A 81 -14.32 8.37 -2.07
C GLU A 81 -14.33 7.18 -1.11
N ALA A 82 -14.66 7.37 0.17
CA ALA A 82 -14.55 6.34 1.20
C ALA A 82 -15.75 5.39 1.25
N ASP A 83 -15.51 4.14 1.62
CA ASP A 83 -16.55 3.15 1.94
C ASP A 83 -17.00 3.26 3.40
N ARG A 84 -16.08 3.62 4.30
CA ARG A 84 -16.29 3.83 5.73
C ARG A 84 -15.60 5.12 6.18
N LEU A 85 -16.13 5.71 7.22
CA LEU A 85 -15.62 6.95 7.79
C LEU A 85 -15.21 6.74 9.25
N VAL A 86 -14.02 7.22 9.61
CA VAL A 86 -13.58 7.32 10.99
C VAL A 86 -13.65 8.79 11.39
N PHE A 87 -14.60 9.12 12.26
CA PHE A 87 -14.70 10.47 12.83
C PHE A 87 -13.85 10.54 14.09
N ILE A 88 -12.83 11.39 14.07
CA ILE A 88 -11.85 11.53 15.16
C ILE A 88 -12.15 12.80 15.92
N ALA A 89 -12.39 12.67 17.24
CA ALA A 89 -12.53 13.76 18.18
C ALA A 89 -11.43 13.71 19.26
N ASP A 90 -11.18 14.81 19.93
CA ASP A 90 -10.18 14.91 20.99
C ASP A 90 -10.83 14.67 22.36
N ALA A 91 -10.49 13.56 22.99
CA ALA A 91 -11.03 13.14 24.28
C ALA A 91 -10.76 14.15 25.41
N ARG A 92 -9.62 14.84 25.36
CA ARG A 92 -9.23 15.82 26.41
C ARG A 92 -9.90 17.16 26.24
N ALA A 93 -10.16 17.55 24.99
CA ALA A 93 -10.78 18.86 24.73
C ALA A 93 -12.30 18.84 24.91
N GLY A 94 -12.92 17.66 25.02
CA GLY A 94 -14.36 17.48 25.07
C GLY A 94 -15.06 17.81 23.75
N LEU A 95 -16.37 17.71 23.75
CA LEU A 95 -17.22 17.96 22.58
C LEU A 95 -17.26 19.45 22.21
N SER A 96 -16.84 19.77 20.99
CA SER A 96 -16.81 21.15 20.49
C SER A 96 -17.94 21.42 19.47
N PRO A 97 -18.31 22.70 19.24
CA PRO A 97 -19.26 23.09 18.18
C PRO A 97 -18.77 22.65 16.77
N GLN A 98 -17.45 22.60 16.55
CA GLN A 98 -16.86 22.13 15.30
C GLN A 98 -17.08 20.61 15.12
N ASP A 99 -16.97 19.82 16.20
CA ASP A 99 -17.26 18.38 16.14
C ASP A 99 -18.74 18.14 15.81
N GLN A 100 -19.65 18.94 16.36
CA GLN A 100 -21.07 18.87 16.03
C GLN A 100 -21.37 19.25 14.57
N PHE A 101 -20.62 20.22 14.02
CA PHE A 101 -20.74 20.60 12.60
C PHE A 101 -20.28 19.43 11.71
N VAL A 102 -19.11 18.87 11.94
CA VAL A 102 -18.59 17.72 11.20
C VAL A 102 -19.55 16.53 11.30
N ALA A 103 -20.09 16.24 12.48
CA ALA A 103 -21.06 15.17 12.70
C ALA A 103 -22.31 15.33 11.86
N ARG A 104 -22.83 16.56 11.70
CA ARG A 104 -23.98 16.83 10.83
C ARG A 104 -23.69 16.53 9.35
N GLU A 105 -22.51 16.92 8.87
CA GLU A 105 -22.12 16.65 7.48
C GLU A 105 -21.91 15.13 7.25
N LEU A 106 -21.29 14.43 8.19
CA LEU A 106 -21.10 12.98 8.10
C LEU A 106 -22.43 12.22 8.10
N ARG A 107 -23.40 12.60 8.91
CA ARG A 107 -24.75 11.98 8.91
C ARG A 107 -25.48 12.16 7.57
N ARG A 108 -25.31 13.31 6.92
CA ARG A 108 -25.91 13.58 5.60
C ARG A 108 -25.34 12.68 4.49
N SER A 109 -24.13 12.17 4.68
CA SER A 109 -23.51 11.29 3.67
C SER A 109 -24.17 9.91 3.56
N GLY A 110 -24.89 9.47 4.58
CA GLY A 110 -25.48 8.14 4.68
C GLY A 110 -24.46 6.99 4.78
N LYS A 111 -23.16 7.31 4.86
CA LYS A 111 -22.10 6.29 5.00
C LYS A 111 -21.92 5.85 6.45
N PRO A 112 -21.50 4.60 6.68
CA PRO A 112 -21.19 4.13 8.02
C PRO A 112 -20.02 4.93 8.63
N VAL A 113 -20.23 5.42 9.84
CA VAL A 113 -19.27 6.24 10.59
C VAL A 113 -18.92 5.54 11.90
N THR A 114 -17.65 5.39 12.21
CA THR A 114 -17.17 4.96 13.53
C THR A 114 -16.53 6.17 14.23
N LEU A 115 -16.98 6.48 15.44
CA LEU A 115 -16.43 7.57 16.25
C LEU A 115 -15.23 7.07 17.06
N ALA A 116 -14.09 7.76 16.92
CA ALA A 116 -12.85 7.52 17.65
C ALA A 116 -12.53 8.72 18.54
N LEU A 117 -12.38 8.49 19.84
CA LEU A 117 -11.93 9.49 20.82
C LEU A 117 -10.43 9.35 21.03
N ASN A 118 -9.67 10.22 20.38
CA ASN A 118 -8.20 10.20 20.45
C ASN A 118 -7.68 10.98 21.66
N LYS A 119 -6.44 10.70 22.07
CA LYS A 119 -5.77 11.26 23.27
C LYS A 119 -6.43 10.82 24.58
N ALA A 120 -7.01 9.61 24.57
CA ALA A 120 -7.71 9.05 25.72
C ALA A 120 -6.77 8.44 26.78
N GLU A 121 -5.45 8.53 26.61
CA GLU A 121 -4.51 7.98 27.60
C GLU A 121 -4.68 8.64 28.97
N GLY A 122 -4.88 7.80 29.99
CA GLY A 122 -5.04 8.23 31.39
C GLY A 122 -6.42 8.79 31.72
N LEU A 123 -7.37 8.74 30.80
CA LEU A 123 -8.76 9.11 31.03
C LEU A 123 -9.62 7.85 31.22
N ASP A 124 -10.71 8.00 31.98
CA ASP A 124 -11.77 6.99 32.07
C ASP A 124 -12.58 7.01 30.76
N ALA A 125 -12.55 5.91 30.03
CA ALA A 125 -13.16 5.81 28.70
C ALA A 125 -14.68 6.05 28.73
N ASP A 126 -15.38 5.54 29.75
CA ASP A 126 -16.84 5.65 29.89
C ASP A 126 -17.25 7.09 30.20
N MET A 127 -16.50 7.77 31.09
CA MET A 127 -16.77 9.16 31.42
C MET A 127 -16.57 10.08 30.21
N VAL A 128 -15.51 9.85 29.43
CA VAL A 128 -15.22 10.68 28.25
C VAL A 128 -16.23 10.41 27.14
N ALA A 129 -16.67 9.19 26.97
CA ALA A 129 -17.64 8.78 25.93
C ALA A 129 -19.01 9.45 26.13
N ALA A 130 -19.40 9.74 27.40
CA ALA A 130 -20.75 10.22 27.74
C ALA A 130 -21.20 11.44 26.93
N ASP A 131 -20.37 12.47 26.80
CA ASP A 131 -20.70 13.69 26.05
C ASP A 131 -20.80 13.45 24.54
N PHE A 132 -20.02 12.48 24.02
CA PHE A 132 -19.95 12.21 22.60
C PHE A 132 -21.07 11.31 22.07
N HIS A 133 -21.83 10.63 22.92
CA HIS A 133 -23.03 9.90 22.53
C HIS A 133 -24.07 10.81 21.87
N ALA A 134 -24.10 12.11 22.22
CA ALA A 134 -24.95 13.11 21.59
C ALA A 134 -24.69 13.26 20.08
N LEU A 135 -23.54 12.81 19.58
CA LEU A 135 -23.22 12.83 18.14
C LEU A 135 -23.96 11.74 17.33
N GLY A 136 -24.54 10.72 17.98
CA GLY A 136 -25.40 9.74 17.34
C GLY A 136 -24.69 8.73 16.41
N PHE A 137 -23.41 8.42 16.66
CA PHE A 137 -22.62 7.41 15.90
C PHE A 137 -22.42 6.10 16.67
N GLY A 138 -23.23 5.86 17.69
CA GLY A 138 -23.11 4.69 18.57
C GLY A 138 -22.00 4.87 19.60
N GLU A 139 -21.50 3.75 20.10
CA GLU A 139 -20.46 3.76 21.14
C GLU A 139 -19.10 4.17 20.57
N PRO A 140 -18.45 5.20 21.13
CA PRO A 140 -17.14 5.63 20.67
C PRO A 140 -16.04 4.65 21.02
N VAL A 141 -14.99 4.59 20.20
CA VAL A 141 -13.78 3.80 20.50
C VAL A 141 -12.71 4.74 21.06
N ALA A 142 -12.28 4.52 22.30
CA ALA A 142 -11.22 5.27 22.92
C ALA A 142 -9.85 4.82 22.41
N ILE A 143 -9.06 5.77 21.87
CA ILE A 143 -7.74 5.47 21.32
C ILE A 143 -6.67 6.45 21.83
N SER A 144 -5.43 6.02 21.72
CA SER A 144 -4.26 6.88 21.83
C SER A 144 -3.36 6.64 20.62
N ALA A 145 -3.53 7.44 19.57
CA ALA A 145 -2.79 7.28 18.33
C ALA A 145 -1.27 7.43 18.52
N SER A 146 -0.83 8.33 19.41
CA SER A 146 0.59 8.53 19.73
C SER A 146 1.25 7.31 20.38
N HIS A 147 0.47 6.47 21.05
CA HIS A 147 0.93 5.24 21.72
C HIS A 147 0.47 3.96 21.02
N GLY A 148 -0.27 4.06 19.94
CA GLY A 148 -0.83 2.92 19.20
C GLY A 148 -1.89 2.12 19.94
N ARG A 149 -2.42 2.64 21.07
CA ARG A 149 -3.41 1.94 21.90
C ARG A 149 -4.82 2.10 21.33
N GLY A 150 -5.62 1.03 21.34
CA GLY A 150 -7.00 1.01 20.84
C GLY A 150 -7.12 1.07 19.31
N CYS A 151 -6.03 1.28 18.56
CA CYS A 151 -6.08 1.43 17.10
C CYS A 151 -6.44 0.11 16.40
N GLU A 152 -6.03 -1.03 16.93
CA GLU A 152 -6.37 -2.34 16.38
C GLU A 152 -7.86 -2.66 16.57
N GLU A 153 -8.41 -2.36 17.76
CA GLU A 153 -9.83 -2.49 18.07
C GLU A 153 -10.69 -1.55 17.19
N LEU A 154 -10.24 -0.29 17.02
CA LEU A 154 -10.89 0.66 16.12
C LEU A 154 -10.98 0.08 14.71
N MET A 155 -9.89 -0.45 14.17
CA MET A 155 -9.87 -0.97 12.81
C MET A 155 -10.62 -2.29 12.67
N ALA A 156 -10.64 -3.14 13.67
CA ALA A 156 -11.49 -4.33 13.69
C ALA A 156 -12.98 -3.97 13.55
N ARG A 157 -13.43 -2.93 14.27
CA ARG A 157 -14.80 -2.42 14.18
C ARG A 157 -15.11 -1.71 12.86
N VAL A 158 -14.19 -0.87 12.36
CA VAL A 158 -14.35 -0.16 11.08
C VAL A 158 -14.44 -1.13 9.91
N LEU A 159 -13.66 -2.21 9.97
CA LEU A 159 -13.55 -3.21 8.91
C LEU A 159 -14.53 -4.39 9.09
N GLU A 160 -15.42 -4.31 10.05
CA GLU A 160 -16.45 -5.33 10.27
C GLU A 160 -17.33 -5.47 9.03
N GLY A 161 -17.55 -6.74 8.59
CA GLY A 161 -18.30 -7.05 7.37
C GLY A 161 -17.47 -7.03 6.08
N PHE A 162 -16.22 -6.57 6.10
CA PHE A 162 -15.30 -6.82 5.00
C PHE A 162 -14.60 -8.16 5.25
N ALA A 163 -15.01 -9.19 4.52
CA ALA A 163 -14.34 -10.47 4.57
C ALA A 163 -12.92 -10.32 3.98
N ALA A 164 -11.93 -10.96 4.61
CA ALA A 164 -10.68 -11.25 3.94
C ALA A 164 -11.05 -12.07 2.69
N GLN A 165 -10.96 -11.46 1.52
CA GLN A 165 -11.10 -12.23 0.29
C GLN A 165 -9.98 -13.27 0.35
N PRO A 166 -10.30 -14.58 0.32
CA PRO A 166 -9.26 -15.57 0.16
C PRO A 166 -8.47 -15.12 -1.08
N PRO A 167 -7.14 -15.28 -1.10
CA PRO A 167 -6.40 -15.04 -2.31
C PRO A 167 -7.14 -15.85 -3.37
N GLU A 168 -7.78 -15.14 -4.31
CA GLU A 168 -8.47 -15.83 -5.39
C GLU A 168 -7.42 -16.73 -6.03
N THR A 169 -7.48 -18.00 -5.70
CA THR A 169 -6.92 -19.08 -6.48
C THR A 169 -7.76 -19.14 -7.76
N GLY A 170 -7.83 -17.99 -8.43
CA GLY A 170 -8.54 -17.85 -9.67
C GLY A 170 -7.83 -18.69 -10.71
N GLU A 171 -8.38 -19.86 -10.96
CA GLU A 171 -8.04 -20.77 -12.03
C GLU A 171 -8.20 -20.17 -13.44
N THR A 172 -8.40 -18.87 -13.55
CA THR A 172 -8.59 -18.24 -14.86
C THR A 172 -7.29 -18.06 -15.66
N GLY A 173 -6.12 -18.31 -15.09
CA GLY A 173 -4.84 -18.17 -15.82
C GLY A 173 -4.63 -16.79 -16.46
N ALA A 174 -5.54 -15.84 -16.22
CA ALA A 174 -5.52 -14.52 -16.83
C ALA A 174 -4.55 -13.59 -16.09
N ILE A 175 -3.76 -12.86 -16.86
CA ILE A 175 -2.82 -11.86 -16.33
C ILE A 175 -3.59 -10.56 -16.05
N ARG A 176 -3.65 -10.15 -14.77
CA ARG A 176 -4.30 -8.91 -14.36
C ARG A 176 -3.32 -7.74 -14.49
N ILE A 177 -3.72 -6.70 -15.24
CA ILE A 177 -2.89 -5.55 -15.56
C ILE A 177 -3.59 -4.27 -15.09
N ALA A 178 -2.89 -3.45 -14.29
CA ALA A 178 -3.28 -2.08 -14.02
C ALA A 178 -2.45 -1.12 -14.88
N ILE A 179 -3.11 -0.19 -15.59
CA ILE A 179 -2.46 0.88 -16.37
C ILE A 179 -2.62 2.18 -15.58
N ILE A 180 -1.50 2.70 -15.06
CA ILE A 180 -1.45 3.86 -14.19
C ILE A 180 -0.58 4.98 -14.79
N GLY A 181 -0.67 6.18 -14.24
CA GLY A 181 0.07 7.36 -14.70
C GLY A 181 -0.78 8.62 -14.61
N ARG A 182 -0.17 9.78 -14.81
CA ARG A 182 -0.82 11.09 -14.76
C ARG A 182 -1.96 11.23 -15.79
N PRO A 183 -2.86 12.20 -15.64
CA PRO A 183 -3.79 12.58 -16.69
C PRO A 183 -3.07 12.93 -18.00
N ASN A 184 -3.70 12.64 -19.14
CA ASN A 184 -3.23 12.99 -20.49
C ASN A 184 -1.91 12.35 -20.98
N VAL A 185 -1.28 11.43 -20.24
CA VAL A 185 -0.10 10.68 -20.70
C VAL A 185 -0.42 9.64 -21.78
N GLY A 186 -1.71 9.39 -22.05
CA GLY A 186 -2.17 8.47 -23.09
C GLY A 186 -2.60 7.09 -22.60
N LYS A 187 -2.96 6.93 -21.32
CA LYS A 187 -3.51 5.67 -20.77
C LYS A 187 -4.70 5.16 -21.57
N SER A 188 -5.70 6.04 -21.80
CA SER A 188 -6.91 5.70 -22.56
C SER A 188 -6.60 5.28 -23.99
N THR A 189 -5.63 5.93 -24.63
CA THR A 189 -5.17 5.57 -25.97
C THR A 189 -4.51 4.19 -25.96
N LEU A 190 -3.68 3.89 -24.96
CA LEU A 190 -3.07 2.57 -24.82
C LEU A 190 -4.09 1.48 -24.56
N VAL A 191 -5.06 1.70 -23.67
CA VAL A 191 -6.16 0.75 -23.41
C VAL A 191 -6.99 0.51 -24.69
N ASN A 192 -7.38 1.58 -25.40
CA ASN A 192 -8.14 1.44 -26.65
C ASN A 192 -7.33 0.69 -27.73
N ARG A 193 -6.02 0.90 -27.78
CA ARG A 193 -5.12 0.17 -28.70
C ARG A 193 -5.10 -1.32 -28.34
N LEU A 194 -4.92 -1.67 -27.08
CA LEU A 194 -4.92 -3.05 -26.62
C LEU A 194 -6.27 -3.75 -26.87
N LEU A 195 -7.38 -3.09 -26.66
CA LEU A 195 -8.72 -3.64 -26.86
C LEU A 195 -9.18 -3.62 -28.33
N GLY A 196 -8.68 -2.66 -29.14
CA GLY A 196 -9.06 -2.53 -30.54
C GLY A 196 -8.37 -3.47 -31.49
N GLU A 197 -7.17 -3.96 -31.13
CA GLU A 197 -6.40 -4.95 -31.90
C GLU A 197 -6.73 -6.41 -31.52
N GLU A 198 -7.48 -6.60 -30.41
CA GLU A 198 -7.65 -7.89 -29.75
C GLU A 198 -9.13 -8.30 -29.66
N ARG A 199 -9.37 -9.59 -29.49
CA ARG A 199 -10.71 -10.12 -29.23
C ARG A 199 -11.11 -9.78 -27.79
N VAL A 200 -12.02 -8.80 -27.61
CA VAL A 200 -12.66 -8.56 -26.32
C VAL A 200 -13.59 -9.74 -26.02
N ILE A 201 -13.27 -10.47 -24.94
CA ILE A 201 -14.16 -11.53 -24.47
C ILE A 201 -15.36 -10.85 -23.82
N ALA A 202 -16.51 -10.89 -24.48
CA ALA A 202 -17.75 -10.37 -23.91
C ALA A 202 -18.15 -11.23 -22.70
N SER A 203 -17.93 -10.72 -21.49
CA SER A 203 -18.47 -11.29 -20.27
C SER A 203 -19.76 -10.52 -19.96
N GLU A 204 -20.92 -11.19 -20.07
CA GLU A 204 -22.23 -10.67 -19.68
C GLU A 204 -22.55 -10.90 -18.20
N GLU A 205 -21.61 -10.79 -17.31
CA GLU A 205 -21.98 -10.72 -15.89
C GLU A 205 -22.17 -9.25 -15.48
N PRO A 206 -23.43 -8.81 -15.25
CA PRO A 206 -23.69 -7.50 -14.70
C PRO A 206 -23.33 -7.52 -13.22
N GLY A 207 -22.08 -7.19 -12.91
CA GLY A 207 -21.62 -6.92 -11.55
C GLY A 207 -22.11 -5.55 -11.08
N THR A 208 -22.49 -5.50 -9.83
CA THR A 208 -23.02 -4.37 -9.08
C THR A 208 -22.28 -3.06 -9.32
N THR A 209 -23.00 -1.94 -9.39
CA THR A 209 -22.62 -0.58 -9.76
C THR A 209 -21.47 0.08 -8.94
N ARG A 210 -20.70 -0.67 -8.16
CA ARG A 210 -19.58 -0.20 -7.34
C ARG A 210 -18.23 -0.86 -7.65
N ASP A 211 -18.18 -1.89 -8.52
CA ASP A 211 -16.97 -2.70 -8.73
C ASP A 211 -16.06 -2.09 -9.81
N SER A 212 -14.75 -2.34 -9.67
CA SER A 212 -13.74 -2.05 -10.69
C SER A 212 -14.15 -2.68 -12.00
N ILE A 213 -14.17 -1.90 -13.09
CA ILE A 213 -14.50 -2.46 -14.40
C ILE A 213 -13.33 -3.32 -14.85
N LEU A 214 -13.53 -4.62 -14.79
CA LEU A 214 -12.61 -5.62 -15.30
C LEU A 214 -12.92 -5.84 -16.80
N VAL A 215 -11.93 -5.65 -17.66
CA VAL A 215 -12.10 -5.86 -19.10
C VAL A 215 -11.20 -7.00 -19.53
N PRO A 216 -11.76 -8.20 -19.75
CA PRO A 216 -11.00 -9.33 -20.25
C PRO A 216 -10.73 -9.17 -21.76
N PHE A 217 -9.51 -9.55 -22.17
CA PHE A 217 -9.12 -9.64 -23.57
C PHE A 217 -8.11 -10.78 -23.77
N GLU A 218 -7.93 -11.20 -25.00
CA GLU A 218 -7.00 -12.24 -25.38
C GLU A 218 -5.98 -11.72 -26.38
N ARG A 219 -4.70 -12.02 -26.16
CA ARG A 219 -3.61 -11.70 -27.07
C ARG A 219 -2.61 -12.82 -27.13
N ASP A 220 -2.21 -13.21 -28.33
CA ASP A 220 -1.23 -14.27 -28.58
C ASP A 220 -1.56 -15.58 -27.83
N GLY A 221 -2.86 -15.94 -27.74
CA GLY A 221 -3.36 -17.13 -27.05
C GLY A 221 -3.30 -17.04 -25.51
N ARG A 222 -3.02 -15.84 -24.95
CA ARG A 222 -3.01 -15.61 -23.50
C ARG A 222 -4.17 -14.71 -23.10
N ARG A 223 -4.74 -15.00 -21.93
CA ARG A 223 -5.85 -14.21 -21.36
C ARG A 223 -5.31 -13.11 -20.45
N PHE A 224 -5.86 -11.92 -20.60
CA PHE A 224 -5.55 -10.76 -19.81
C PHE A 224 -6.82 -10.14 -19.25
N VAL A 225 -6.68 -9.40 -18.16
CA VAL A 225 -7.74 -8.59 -17.57
C VAL A 225 -7.18 -7.21 -17.26
N LEU A 226 -7.72 -6.18 -17.89
CA LEU A 226 -7.43 -4.79 -17.53
C LEU A 226 -8.30 -4.38 -16.35
N ILE A 227 -7.67 -3.82 -15.32
CA ILE A 227 -8.32 -3.36 -14.10
C ILE A 227 -8.55 -1.85 -14.18
N ASP A 228 -9.72 -1.40 -13.70
CA ASP A 228 -10.12 0.01 -13.62
C ASP A 228 -10.07 0.78 -14.95
N THR A 229 -10.75 0.23 -15.97
CA THR A 229 -10.96 0.94 -17.24
C THR A 229 -12.12 1.94 -17.21
N ALA A 230 -12.77 2.15 -16.04
CA ALA A 230 -13.95 3.00 -15.91
C ALA A 230 -13.70 4.46 -16.31
N GLY A 231 -12.51 4.98 -16.02
CA GLY A 231 -12.07 6.30 -16.51
C GLY A 231 -11.90 6.35 -18.03
N VAL A 232 -11.69 5.22 -18.68
CA VAL A 232 -11.39 5.12 -20.12
C VAL A 232 -12.65 5.00 -20.96
N ARG A 233 -13.64 4.16 -20.56
CA ARG A 233 -14.87 3.93 -21.34
C ARG A 233 -15.89 5.07 -21.27
N ARG A 234 -15.99 5.78 -20.14
CA ARG A 234 -16.94 6.93 -20.01
C ARG A 234 -16.56 8.10 -20.91
N ARG A 235 -15.30 8.22 -21.34
CA ARG A 235 -14.82 9.30 -22.21
C ARG A 235 -15.17 9.17 -23.68
N ALA A 236 -15.45 7.98 -24.16
CA ALA A 236 -15.90 7.80 -25.54
C ALA A 236 -17.25 8.46 -25.82
N LYS A 237 -17.96 8.96 -24.80
CA LYS A 237 -19.30 9.55 -24.91
C LYS A 237 -19.50 10.96 -24.34
N VAL A 238 -18.53 11.54 -23.63
CA VAL A 238 -18.68 12.90 -23.04
C VAL A 238 -17.31 13.61 -23.08
N GLU A 239 -17.17 14.53 -24.01
CA GLU A 239 -16.15 15.57 -24.05
C GLU A 239 -16.39 16.50 -22.86
N ASP A 240 -15.59 16.81 -21.97
CA ASP A 240 -15.66 17.82 -20.89
C ASP A 240 -15.85 17.40 -19.42
N ALA A 241 -15.70 16.16 -19.02
CA ALA A 241 -15.56 15.88 -17.60
C ALA A 241 -14.07 15.83 -17.20
N VAL A 242 -13.62 16.85 -16.47
CA VAL A 242 -12.25 16.96 -15.92
C VAL A 242 -11.85 15.64 -15.24
N GLU A 243 -10.81 14.99 -15.78
CA GLU A 243 -10.27 13.71 -15.32
C GLU A 243 -9.61 13.87 -13.96
N ARG A 244 -10.40 13.73 -12.91
CA ARG A 244 -9.88 13.51 -11.57
C ARG A 244 -9.82 12.02 -11.35
N ALA A 245 -8.69 11.40 -11.71
CA ALA A 245 -8.42 10.03 -11.30
C ALA A 245 -8.43 10.01 -9.76
N SER A 246 -9.32 9.22 -9.15
CA SER A 246 -9.29 9.00 -7.71
C SER A 246 -8.01 8.21 -7.39
N VAL A 247 -7.17 8.74 -6.50
CA VAL A 247 -5.96 8.05 -6.04
C VAL A 247 -6.35 6.72 -5.38
N ALA A 248 -7.46 6.71 -4.65
CA ALA A 248 -7.97 5.49 -4.02
C ALA A 248 -8.24 4.38 -5.06
N LYS A 249 -8.84 4.72 -6.21
CA LYS A 249 -9.04 3.75 -7.31
C LYS A 249 -7.73 3.26 -7.92
N THR A 250 -6.75 4.16 -8.09
CA THR A 250 -5.41 3.77 -8.55
C THR A 250 -4.77 2.78 -7.59
N LEU A 251 -4.89 3.01 -6.27
CA LEU A 251 -4.38 2.10 -5.25
C LEU A 251 -5.10 0.75 -5.25
N GLN A 252 -6.41 0.74 -5.43
CA GLN A 252 -7.19 -0.48 -5.57
C GLN A 252 -6.76 -1.26 -6.83
N ALA A 253 -6.61 -0.59 -7.98
CA ALA A 253 -6.14 -1.21 -9.20
C ALA A 253 -4.73 -1.82 -9.05
N ILE A 254 -3.82 -1.11 -8.38
CA ILE A 254 -2.47 -1.63 -8.06
C ILE A 254 -2.57 -2.89 -7.20
N ASP A 255 -3.44 -2.90 -6.20
CA ASP A 255 -3.56 -4.05 -5.28
C ASP A 255 -4.12 -5.30 -5.98
N GLU A 256 -5.04 -5.15 -6.90
CA GLU A 256 -5.66 -6.25 -7.65
C GLU A 256 -4.77 -6.76 -8.82
N ALA A 257 -3.82 -5.95 -9.29
CA ALA A 257 -2.98 -6.28 -10.43
C ALA A 257 -1.91 -7.32 -10.11
N HIS A 258 -1.55 -8.12 -11.12
CA HIS A 258 -0.31 -8.88 -11.14
C HIS A 258 0.86 -8.03 -11.63
N VAL A 259 0.61 -7.24 -12.67
CA VAL A 259 1.60 -6.34 -13.28
C VAL A 259 1.03 -4.94 -13.39
N VAL A 260 1.83 -3.96 -13.04
CA VAL A 260 1.50 -2.54 -13.19
C VAL A 260 2.26 -1.99 -14.38
N ILE A 261 1.57 -1.35 -15.31
CA ILE A 261 2.17 -0.58 -16.40
C ILE A 261 2.06 0.90 -16.04
N LEU A 262 3.19 1.54 -15.72
CA LEU A 262 3.26 2.98 -15.52
C LEU A 262 3.46 3.66 -16.88
N VAL A 263 2.52 4.53 -17.27
CA VAL A 263 2.60 5.31 -18.51
C VAL A 263 3.13 6.70 -18.20
N LEU A 264 4.23 7.06 -18.83
CA LEU A 264 4.86 8.39 -18.78
C LEU A 264 4.72 9.09 -20.14
N ASP A 265 4.73 10.41 -20.14
CA ASP A 265 4.75 11.21 -21.37
C ASP A 265 6.20 11.57 -21.75
N ALA A 266 6.62 11.25 -22.96
CA ALA A 266 7.97 11.54 -23.43
C ALA A 266 8.27 13.04 -23.51
N HIS A 267 7.25 13.91 -23.63
CA HIS A 267 7.41 15.36 -23.69
C HIS A 267 7.55 16.00 -22.31
N ASP A 268 7.13 15.30 -21.27
CA ASP A 268 7.20 15.77 -19.88
C ASP A 268 8.33 15.07 -19.12
N THR A 269 9.00 15.81 -18.27
CA THR A 269 9.93 15.18 -17.33
C THR A 269 9.14 14.34 -16.32
N VAL A 270 9.74 13.24 -15.81
CA VAL A 270 9.15 12.46 -14.69
C VAL A 270 8.86 13.40 -13.54
N ALA A 271 7.59 13.57 -13.21
CA ALA A 271 7.16 14.42 -12.11
C ALA A 271 7.22 13.66 -10.77
N GLU A 272 7.22 14.40 -9.66
CA GLU A 272 7.13 13.81 -8.31
C GLU A 272 5.91 12.89 -8.14
N GLN A 273 4.82 13.23 -8.82
CA GLN A 273 3.61 12.41 -8.86
C GLN A 273 3.85 11.03 -9.49
N ASP A 274 4.62 10.95 -10.57
CA ASP A 274 4.93 9.68 -11.22
C ASP A 274 5.77 8.81 -10.27
N ALA A 275 6.74 9.42 -9.56
CA ALA A 275 7.56 8.76 -8.56
C ALA A 275 6.72 8.27 -7.36
N SER A 276 5.74 9.07 -6.91
CA SER A 276 4.85 8.70 -5.80
C SER A 276 3.97 7.50 -6.14
N VAL A 277 3.33 7.51 -7.32
CA VAL A 277 2.50 6.38 -7.80
C VAL A 277 3.36 5.13 -8.00
N LEU A 278 4.59 5.29 -8.49
CA LEU A 278 5.56 4.22 -8.62
C LEU A 278 5.94 3.63 -7.25
N GLY A 279 6.18 4.48 -6.25
CA GLY A 279 6.44 4.08 -4.87
C GLY A 279 5.33 3.20 -4.30
N LEU A 280 4.07 3.55 -4.53
CA LEU A 280 2.91 2.77 -4.09
C LEU A 280 2.84 1.39 -4.77
N ALA A 281 3.16 1.30 -6.07
CA ALA A 281 3.24 0.02 -6.76
C ALA A 281 4.34 -0.89 -6.19
N LEU A 282 5.51 -0.29 -5.84
CA LEU A 282 6.61 -0.99 -5.20
C LEU A 282 6.28 -1.46 -3.79
N GLU A 283 5.59 -0.65 -2.99
CA GLU A 283 5.14 -1.06 -1.65
C GLU A 283 4.22 -2.27 -1.69
N ARG A 284 3.36 -2.36 -2.71
CA ARG A 284 2.51 -3.52 -2.93
C ARG A 284 3.25 -4.69 -3.57
N GLY A 285 4.48 -4.46 -4.01
CA GLY A 285 5.33 -5.50 -4.57
C GLY A 285 4.86 -6.00 -5.92
N ARG A 286 4.12 -5.20 -6.67
CA ARG A 286 3.65 -5.59 -8.00
C ARG A 286 4.79 -5.56 -9.00
N ALA A 287 4.77 -6.49 -9.95
CA ALA A 287 5.71 -6.43 -11.07
C ALA A 287 5.45 -5.15 -11.87
N LEU A 288 6.51 -4.49 -12.31
CA LEU A 288 6.46 -3.14 -12.85
C LEU A 288 7.08 -3.05 -14.23
N VAL A 289 6.31 -2.52 -15.18
CA VAL A 289 6.81 -2.18 -16.52
C VAL A 289 6.53 -0.71 -16.79
N ILE A 290 7.48 0.01 -17.35
CA ILE A 290 7.36 1.46 -17.60
C ILE A 290 7.24 1.71 -19.09
N ALA A 291 6.18 2.40 -19.50
CA ALA A 291 5.90 2.78 -20.88
C ALA A 291 6.07 4.31 -21.06
N VAL A 292 7.09 4.74 -21.78
CA VAL A 292 7.31 6.14 -22.16
C VAL A 292 6.57 6.36 -23.48
N ASN A 293 5.38 6.95 -23.38
CA ASN A 293 4.46 7.13 -24.50
C ASN A 293 4.69 8.45 -25.27
N LYS A 294 4.06 8.56 -26.44
CA LYS A 294 4.18 9.68 -27.38
C LYS A 294 5.60 9.84 -27.97
N TRP A 295 6.26 8.71 -28.16
CA TRP A 295 7.64 8.66 -28.66
C TRP A 295 7.78 8.99 -30.16
N ASP A 296 6.66 8.96 -30.89
CA ASP A 296 6.58 9.12 -32.34
C ASP A 296 6.96 10.50 -32.87
N GLY A 297 6.85 11.53 -32.07
CA GLY A 297 7.18 12.91 -32.47
C GLY A 297 8.52 13.44 -31.93
N ILE A 298 9.33 12.61 -31.25
CA ILE A 298 10.54 13.07 -30.56
C ILE A 298 11.75 13.10 -31.50
N PRO A 299 12.41 14.29 -31.71
CA PRO A 299 13.67 14.41 -32.46
C PRO A 299 14.78 13.55 -31.84
N ALA A 300 15.70 13.04 -32.67
CA ALA A 300 16.79 12.17 -32.25
C ALA A 300 17.65 12.77 -31.13
N GLU A 301 17.96 14.07 -31.21
CA GLU A 301 18.76 14.79 -30.22
C GLU A 301 18.07 14.85 -28.84
N GLN A 302 16.73 15.00 -28.81
CA GLN A 302 15.96 15.02 -27.57
C GLN A 302 15.82 13.62 -26.95
N ARG A 303 15.83 12.56 -27.74
CA ARG A 303 15.72 11.18 -27.26
C ARG A 303 16.82 10.84 -26.27
N GLU A 304 18.05 11.21 -26.57
CA GLU A 304 19.20 10.95 -25.69
C GLU A 304 19.10 11.72 -24.37
N GLN A 305 18.61 12.96 -24.41
CA GLN A 305 18.37 13.75 -23.21
C GLN A 305 17.27 13.12 -22.34
N ILE A 306 16.17 12.66 -22.93
CA ILE A 306 15.08 11.98 -22.24
C ILE A 306 15.59 10.68 -21.59
N HIS A 307 16.38 9.87 -22.30
CA HIS A 307 17.00 8.67 -21.73
C HIS A 307 17.83 8.97 -20.49
N ARG A 308 18.68 10.00 -20.54
CA ARG A 308 19.51 10.43 -19.39
C ARG A 308 18.66 10.88 -18.20
N GLN A 309 17.62 11.68 -18.46
CA GLN A 309 16.71 12.15 -17.41
C GLN A 309 15.93 11.01 -16.75
N LEU A 310 15.43 10.06 -17.55
CA LEU A 310 14.74 8.87 -17.03
C LEU A 310 15.68 8.00 -16.18
N ALA A 311 16.92 7.79 -16.64
CA ALA A 311 17.91 7.02 -15.90
C ALA A 311 18.24 7.64 -14.54
N LEU A 312 18.31 8.98 -14.45
CA LEU A 312 18.56 9.70 -13.20
C LEU A 312 17.35 9.68 -12.25
N LYS A 313 16.13 9.83 -12.80
CA LYS A 313 14.92 9.93 -11.97
C LYS A 313 14.32 8.59 -11.55
N LEU A 314 14.65 7.53 -12.26
CA LEU A 314 14.17 6.15 -12.00
C LEU A 314 15.30 5.23 -11.50
N ASP A 315 16.40 5.78 -10.97
CA ASP A 315 17.56 5.05 -10.44
C ASP A 315 17.18 4.12 -9.25
N PHE A 316 16.11 4.45 -8.55
CA PHE A 316 15.59 3.63 -7.44
C PHE A 316 14.84 2.37 -7.90
N VAL A 317 14.52 2.23 -9.21
CA VAL A 317 13.85 1.07 -9.81
C VAL A 317 14.60 0.49 -11.02
N PRO A 318 15.89 0.20 -10.90
CA PRO A 318 16.73 -0.19 -12.04
C PRO A 318 16.33 -1.55 -12.66
N PHE A 319 15.45 -2.30 -11.99
CA PHE A 319 14.94 -3.58 -12.44
C PHE A 319 13.69 -3.47 -13.32
N ALA A 320 13.03 -2.30 -13.35
CA ALA A 320 11.85 -2.09 -14.17
C ALA A 320 12.26 -1.78 -15.62
N PRO A 321 11.80 -2.56 -16.61
CA PRO A 321 12.09 -2.29 -18.01
C PRO A 321 11.40 -1.03 -18.48
N LEU A 322 12.10 -0.25 -19.32
CA LEU A 322 11.60 0.94 -19.99
C LEU A 322 11.28 0.61 -21.44
N HIS A 323 10.04 0.89 -21.86
CA HIS A 323 9.59 0.76 -23.25
C HIS A 323 9.19 2.12 -23.82
N PHE A 324 9.77 2.48 -24.94
CA PHE A 324 9.40 3.70 -25.68
C PHE A 324 8.34 3.36 -26.70
N ILE A 325 7.13 3.89 -26.49
CA ILE A 325 5.95 3.49 -27.28
C ILE A 325 5.24 4.68 -27.93
N SER A 326 4.49 4.38 -28.97
CA SER A 326 3.41 5.22 -29.43
C SER A 326 2.08 4.46 -29.33
N ALA A 327 1.33 4.75 -28.29
CA ALA A 327 -0.01 4.15 -28.12
C ALA A 327 -0.96 4.49 -29.29
N ARG A 328 -0.75 5.64 -29.94
CA ARG A 328 -1.54 6.08 -31.09
C ARG A 328 -1.24 5.23 -32.34
N HIS A 329 0.02 4.94 -32.60
CA HIS A 329 0.45 4.21 -33.80
C HIS A 329 0.72 2.72 -33.55
N GLY A 330 0.70 2.26 -32.30
CA GLY A 330 0.95 0.86 -31.92
C GLY A 330 2.44 0.48 -31.82
N THR A 331 3.35 1.40 -32.15
CA THR A 331 4.81 1.14 -32.09
C THR A 331 5.25 0.82 -30.67
N GLY A 332 6.00 -0.26 -30.47
CA GLY A 332 6.54 -0.71 -29.17
C GLY A 332 5.52 -1.35 -28.24
N VAL A 333 4.21 -1.37 -28.58
CA VAL A 333 3.15 -1.94 -27.72
C VAL A 333 3.29 -3.48 -27.63
N GLY A 334 3.70 -4.15 -28.71
CA GLY A 334 3.96 -5.60 -28.69
C GLY A 334 5.06 -5.98 -27.70
N GLU A 335 6.19 -5.26 -27.71
CA GLU A 335 7.31 -5.47 -26.80
C GLU A 335 6.94 -5.16 -25.33
N LEU A 336 6.13 -4.11 -25.12
CA LEU A 336 5.57 -3.79 -23.81
C LEU A 336 4.75 -4.97 -23.24
N MET A 337 3.88 -5.56 -24.06
CA MET A 337 3.06 -6.70 -23.66
C MET A 337 3.89 -7.96 -23.44
N HIS A 338 4.90 -8.21 -24.26
CA HIS A 338 5.84 -9.31 -24.05
C HIS A 338 6.57 -9.18 -22.70
N SER A 339 7.06 -8.00 -22.37
CA SER A 339 7.67 -7.73 -21.06
C SER A 339 6.68 -7.84 -19.91
N THR A 340 5.42 -7.48 -20.12
CA THR A 340 4.35 -7.65 -19.12
C THR A 340 4.13 -9.13 -18.79
N VAL A 341 4.12 -10.00 -19.81
CA VAL A 341 4.02 -11.46 -19.63
C VAL A 341 5.22 -11.99 -18.86
N ARG A 342 6.45 -11.62 -19.27
CA ARG A 342 7.68 -12.03 -18.60
C ARG A 342 7.73 -11.57 -17.14
N ALA A 343 7.25 -10.37 -16.85
CA ALA A 343 7.15 -9.82 -15.50
C ALA A 343 6.19 -10.63 -14.62
N TYR A 344 5.03 -11.02 -15.17
CA TYR A 344 4.08 -11.89 -14.49
C TYR A 344 4.68 -13.27 -14.19
N GLU A 345 5.31 -13.90 -15.18
CA GLU A 345 5.95 -15.22 -15.02
C GLU A 345 7.07 -15.18 -13.96
N ALA A 346 7.84 -14.09 -13.92
CA ALA A 346 8.86 -13.85 -12.90
C ALA A 346 8.25 -13.69 -11.50
N ALA A 347 7.17 -12.90 -11.37
CA ALA A 347 6.49 -12.69 -10.10
C ALA A 347 5.85 -13.95 -9.53
N MET A 348 5.40 -14.86 -10.42
CA MET A 348 4.74 -16.12 -10.06
C MET A 348 5.72 -17.30 -9.93
N ARG A 349 7.02 -17.06 -10.12
CA ARG A 349 8.05 -18.12 -10.10
C ARG A 349 8.10 -18.87 -8.77
N ALA A 350 8.10 -20.20 -8.84
CA ALA A 350 8.36 -21.05 -7.70
C ALA A 350 9.87 -21.13 -7.43
N MET A 351 10.25 -20.94 -6.18
CA MET A 351 11.65 -20.97 -5.74
C MET A 351 11.82 -22.06 -4.67
N PRO A 352 12.47 -23.20 -4.97
CA PRO A 352 12.66 -24.29 -4.02
C PRO A 352 13.49 -23.87 -2.81
N THR A 353 13.09 -24.28 -1.61
CA THR A 353 13.77 -23.94 -0.34
C THR A 353 15.26 -24.28 -0.36
N ARG A 354 15.63 -25.43 -0.94
CA ARG A 354 17.04 -25.86 -1.01
C ARG A 354 17.88 -24.89 -1.84
N GLU A 355 17.36 -24.41 -2.94
CA GLU A 355 18.05 -23.45 -3.83
C GLU A 355 18.13 -22.09 -3.19
N LEU A 356 17.04 -21.60 -2.56
CA LEU A 356 17.03 -20.34 -1.83
C LEU A 356 18.06 -20.33 -0.70
N THR A 357 18.17 -21.44 0.06
CA THR A 357 19.16 -21.57 1.12
C THR A 357 20.58 -21.56 0.56
N ARG A 358 20.85 -22.26 -0.55
CA ARG A 358 22.17 -22.23 -1.21
C ARG A 358 22.53 -20.83 -1.70
N THR A 359 21.57 -20.11 -2.28
CA THR A 359 21.76 -18.73 -2.74
C THR A 359 22.07 -17.80 -1.56
N LEU A 360 21.37 -17.99 -0.41
CA LEU A 360 21.66 -17.26 0.82
C LEU A 360 23.09 -17.55 1.32
N GLU A 361 23.48 -18.83 1.41
CA GLU A 361 24.82 -19.25 1.84
C GLU A 361 25.92 -18.62 0.95
N HIS A 362 25.69 -18.62 -0.37
CA HIS A 362 26.59 -17.96 -1.30
C HIS A 362 26.66 -16.45 -1.04
N ALA A 363 25.53 -15.76 -0.87
CA ALA A 363 25.51 -14.35 -0.56
C ALA A 363 26.27 -14.01 0.74
N LEU A 364 26.11 -14.85 1.78
CA LEU A 364 26.80 -14.72 3.05
C LEU A 364 28.32 -14.97 2.92
N SER A 365 28.75 -15.84 2.01
CA SER A 365 30.18 -16.09 1.76
C SER A 365 30.87 -14.92 1.05
N VAL A 366 30.15 -14.21 0.18
CA VAL A 366 30.66 -13.02 -0.55
C VAL A 366 30.69 -11.79 0.34
N HIS A 367 29.58 -11.52 1.03
CA HIS A 367 29.45 -10.38 1.96
C HIS A 367 28.74 -10.82 3.24
N GLN A 368 29.48 -10.86 4.33
CA GLN A 368 28.92 -11.18 5.64
C GLN A 368 28.09 -10.00 6.18
N PRO A 369 27.00 -10.27 6.94
CA PRO A 369 26.28 -9.23 7.63
C PRO A 369 27.19 -8.46 8.60
N PRO A 370 26.99 -7.16 8.79
CA PRO A 370 27.79 -6.37 9.73
C PRO A 370 27.60 -6.85 11.16
N LEU A 371 28.62 -6.63 11.99
CA LEU A 371 28.55 -6.89 13.43
C LEU A 371 27.63 -5.85 14.09
N VAL A 372 26.71 -6.31 14.92
CA VAL A 372 25.86 -5.43 15.73
C VAL A 372 26.19 -5.62 17.20
N ARG A 373 26.65 -4.55 17.86
CA ARG A 373 27.11 -4.59 19.27
C ARG A 373 28.12 -5.72 19.54
N GLY A 374 29.07 -5.92 18.61
CA GLY A 374 30.10 -6.96 18.70
C GLY A 374 29.61 -8.39 18.46
N ARG A 375 28.36 -8.60 18.09
CA ARG A 375 27.78 -9.92 17.82
C ARG A 375 27.52 -10.11 16.34
N ARG A 376 27.76 -11.33 15.84
CA ARG A 376 27.48 -11.71 14.46
C ARG A 376 26.00 -12.04 14.28
N ILE A 377 25.37 -11.44 13.27
CA ILE A 377 24.06 -11.86 12.77
C ILE A 377 24.25 -13.18 12.04
N LYS A 378 23.51 -14.23 12.43
CA LYS A 378 23.57 -15.53 11.78
C LYS A 378 22.27 -15.78 11.04
N LEU A 379 22.30 -15.68 9.71
CA LEU A 379 21.22 -16.11 8.82
C LEU A 379 21.48 -17.57 8.44
N ARG A 380 20.48 -18.44 8.53
CA ARG A 380 20.67 -19.91 8.46
C ARG A 380 20.07 -20.52 7.20
N TYR A 381 18.82 -20.25 6.92
CA TYR A 381 18.12 -20.78 5.77
C TYR A 381 17.06 -19.81 5.27
N ALA A 382 16.66 -20.00 4.01
CA ALA A 382 15.64 -19.19 3.37
C ALA A 382 14.59 -20.08 2.68
N HIS A 383 13.33 -19.65 2.71
CA HIS A 383 12.26 -20.29 1.96
C HIS A 383 11.31 -19.25 1.37
N GLN A 384 10.54 -19.64 0.36
CA GLN A 384 9.55 -18.78 -0.26
C GLN A 384 8.32 -18.67 0.65
N GLY A 385 7.97 -17.44 1.05
CA GLY A 385 6.80 -17.12 1.86
C GLY A 385 5.57 -16.69 1.06
N GLY A 386 5.75 -16.40 -0.25
CA GLY A 386 4.66 -15.95 -1.12
C GLY A 386 5.12 -15.68 -2.55
N ARG A 387 4.14 -15.51 -3.43
CA ARG A 387 4.31 -15.12 -4.84
C ARG A 387 3.50 -13.87 -5.09
N ASN A 388 3.93 -13.07 -6.05
CA ASN A 388 3.28 -11.81 -6.46
C ASN A 388 2.81 -10.92 -5.28
N PRO A 389 3.76 -10.39 -4.47
CA PRO A 389 5.21 -10.35 -4.71
C PRO A 389 5.95 -11.61 -4.26
N PRO A 390 7.12 -11.91 -4.85
CA PRO A 390 8.04 -12.88 -4.31
C PRO A 390 8.50 -12.49 -2.92
N ARG A 391 8.09 -13.25 -1.90
CA ARG A 391 8.50 -13.08 -0.51
C ARG A 391 9.47 -14.18 -0.12
N ILE A 392 10.62 -13.80 0.41
CA ILE A 392 11.66 -14.72 0.88
C ILE A 392 11.78 -14.54 2.38
N ILE A 393 11.45 -15.59 3.12
CA ILE A 393 11.56 -15.61 4.58
C ILE A 393 12.92 -16.17 4.94
N ILE A 394 13.71 -15.38 5.67
CA ILE A 394 15.04 -15.77 6.13
C ILE A 394 15.02 -15.97 7.64
N HIS A 395 15.41 -17.17 8.06
CA HIS A 395 15.52 -17.54 9.47
C HIS A 395 16.93 -17.35 9.99
N GLY A 396 17.02 -16.87 11.22
CA GLY A 396 18.33 -16.67 11.85
C GLY A 396 18.27 -16.13 13.27
N ASN A 397 19.43 -15.76 13.81
CA ASN A 397 19.54 -15.13 15.11
C ASN A 397 19.81 -13.64 14.95
N GLN A 398 19.22 -12.82 15.82
CA GLN A 398 19.38 -11.35 15.82
C GLN A 398 18.97 -10.69 14.50
N THR A 399 18.00 -11.28 13.82
CA THR A 399 17.53 -10.82 12.50
C THR A 399 16.93 -9.41 12.51
N ALA A 400 16.37 -8.97 13.64
CA ALA A 400 15.88 -7.60 13.82
C ALA A 400 16.99 -6.52 13.74
N ALA A 401 18.25 -6.92 13.80
CA ALA A 401 19.39 -6.03 13.72
C ALA A 401 20.03 -5.97 12.31
N VAL A 402 19.45 -6.66 11.32
CA VAL A 402 19.92 -6.62 9.93
C VAL A 402 19.64 -5.23 9.35
N PRO A 403 20.68 -4.51 8.85
CA PRO A 403 20.49 -3.20 8.26
C PRO A 403 19.72 -3.27 6.94
N ASP A 404 18.96 -2.21 6.61
CA ASP A 404 18.21 -2.10 5.36
C ASP A 404 19.12 -2.19 4.11
N ALA A 405 20.33 -1.64 4.19
CA ALA A 405 21.30 -1.75 3.11
C ALA A 405 21.66 -3.21 2.81
N TYR A 406 21.79 -4.04 3.86
CA TYR A 406 22.08 -5.46 3.70
C TYR A 406 20.86 -6.22 3.17
N THR A 407 19.67 -5.86 3.60
CA THR A 407 18.41 -6.39 3.07
C THR A 407 18.28 -6.11 1.57
N ARG A 408 18.60 -4.88 1.13
CA ARG A 408 18.63 -4.52 -0.31
C ARG A 408 19.67 -5.33 -1.09
N TYR A 409 20.85 -5.56 -0.50
CA TYR A 409 21.87 -6.42 -1.10
C TYR A 409 21.33 -7.84 -1.33
N LEU A 410 20.74 -8.47 -0.31
CA LEU A 410 20.17 -9.81 -0.42
C LEU A 410 19.02 -9.86 -1.45
N ALA A 411 18.13 -8.88 -1.46
CA ALA A 411 17.07 -8.77 -2.44
C ALA A 411 17.62 -8.74 -3.88
N ASN A 412 18.69 -7.99 -4.11
CA ASN A 412 19.35 -7.93 -5.41
C ASN A 412 20.02 -9.26 -5.79
N VAL A 413 20.65 -9.95 -4.83
CA VAL A 413 21.23 -11.29 -5.07
C VAL A 413 20.15 -12.27 -5.50
N PHE A 414 19.04 -12.35 -4.75
CA PHE A 414 17.93 -13.23 -5.11
C PHE A 414 17.29 -12.85 -6.45
N ARG A 415 17.08 -11.56 -6.70
CA ARG A 415 16.53 -11.08 -7.99
C ARG A 415 17.37 -11.56 -9.16
N LYS A 416 18.70 -11.46 -9.03
CA LYS A 416 19.65 -11.86 -10.06
C LYS A 416 19.73 -13.38 -10.23
N ALA A 417 19.77 -14.13 -9.11
CA ALA A 417 19.88 -15.58 -9.12
C ALA A 417 18.66 -16.28 -9.73
N TYR A 418 17.48 -15.70 -9.57
CA TYR A 418 16.23 -16.27 -10.06
C TYR A 418 15.64 -15.56 -11.29
N ASP A 419 16.37 -14.64 -11.93
CA ASP A 419 15.88 -13.83 -13.05
C ASP A 419 14.47 -13.27 -12.78
N LEU A 420 14.32 -12.59 -11.62
CA LEU A 420 13.05 -11.99 -11.23
C LEU A 420 12.87 -10.65 -11.96
N PHE A 421 12.68 -10.77 -13.28
CA PHE A 421 12.53 -9.65 -14.19
C PHE A 421 11.37 -8.73 -13.80
N ALA A 422 11.58 -7.44 -13.81
CA ALA A 422 10.56 -6.42 -13.54
C ALA A 422 9.86 -6.55 -12.18
N THR A 423 10.41 -7.34 -11.23
CA THR A 423 9.70 -7.76 -10.03
C THR A 423 10.46 -7.34 -8.77
N PRO A 424 9.83 -6.60 -7.83
CA PRO A 424 10.38 -6.35 -6.51
C PRO A 424 10.43 -7.63 -5.68
N VAL A 425 11.46 -7.75 -4.83
CA VAL A 425 11.65 -8.90 -3.93
C VAL A 425 11.55 -8.44 -2.50
N PHE A 426 10.67 -9.06 -1.72
CA PHE A 426 10.52 -8.79 -0.29
C PHE A 426 11.28 -9.81 0.53
N ILE A 427 12.04 -9.32 1.50
CA ILE A 427 12.73 -10.17 2.48
C ILE A 427 12.08 -9.95 3.83
N GLU A 428 11.63 -11.03 4.43
CA GLU A 428 11.12 -11.06 5.79
C GLU A 428 12.08 -11.87 6.67
N TYR A 429 12.35 -11.36 7.87
CA TYR A 429 13.22 -12.05 8.81
C TYR A 429 12.42 -12.68 9.93
N ARG A 430 12.74 -13.93 10.25
CA ARG A 430 12.22 -14.61 11.43
C ARG A 430 13.35 -14.96 12.37
N THR A 431 13.26 -14.47 13.59
CA THR A 431 14.20 -14.83 14.65
C THR A 431 13.76 -16.17 15.26
N ASP A 432 14.63 -17.18 15.19
CA ASP A 432 14.38 -18.43 15.89
C ASP A 432 14.37 -18.18 17.39
N ALA A 433 13.39 -18.72 18.11
CA ALA A 433 13.33 -18.63 19.57
C ALA A 433 14.62 -19.24 20.15
N ASN A 434 15.32 -18.47 20.98
CA ASN A 434 16.51 -18.96 21.66
C ASN A 434 16.10 -20.02 22.69
N PRO A 435 16.43 -21.31 22.49
CA PRO A 435 16.02 -22.38 23.43
C PRO A 435 16.52 -22.13 24.85
N TYR A 436 17.60 -21.34 25.03
CA TYR A 436 18.20 -21.04 26.35
C TYR A 436 17.55 -19.82 27.06
N GLU A 437 16.65 -19.05 26.44
CA GLU A 437 15.93 -17.95 27.11
C GLU A 437 14.85 -18.45 28.05
N ARG A 438 14.29 -19.62 27.80
CA ARG A 438 13.27 -20.23 28.71
C ARG A 438 13.85 -20.60 30.06
N GLU A 439 15.13 -21.00 30.15
CA GLU A 439 15.77 -21.35 31.43
C GLU A 439 16.12 -20.12 32.29
N ARG A 440 16.33 -18.94 31.73
CA ARG A 440 16.64 -17.71 32.47
C ARG A 440 15.42 -17.05 33.13
N ARG A 441 14.20 -17.39 32.74
CA ARG A 441 12.96 -16.81 33.28
C ARG A 441 12.29 -17.66 34.38
N ALA A 442 12.78 -18.85 34.71
CA ALA A 442 12.30 -19.59 35.85
C ALA A 442 12.86 -18.94 37.12
N PRO A 443 12.07 -18.44 38.06
CA PRO A 443 12.56 -17.96 39.35
C PRO A 443 13.14 -19.16 40.06
N ARG A 444 14.42 -19.08 40.44
CA ARG A 444 15.02 -20.02 41.37
C ARG A 444 14.25 -19.91 42.68
N GLU A 445 13.33 -20.81 42.94
CA GLU A 445 12.75 -21.02 44.26
C GLU A 445 13.90 -21.25 45.25
N ARG A 446 14.08 -20.30 46.16
CA ARG A 446 14.97 -20.44 47.30
C ARG A 446 14.43 -21.58 48.16
N ARG A 447 15.05 -22.77 48.07
CA ARG A 447 14.84 -23.83 49.05
C ARG A 447 15.33 -23.29 50.39
N GLY A 448 14.37 -22.89 51.21
CA GLY A 448 14.58 -22.55 52.61
C GLY A 448 15.09 -23.77 53.38
N ARG A 449 16.31 -23.70 53.85
CA ARG A 449 16.88 -24.62 54.83
C ARG A 449 16.02 -24.58 56.12
N ARG A 450 15.16 -25.58 56.34
CA ARG A 450 14.61 -25.86 57.67
C ARG A 450 15.77 -26.33 58.57
N ARG A 451 16.21 -25.49 59.49
CA ARG A 451 17.01 -25.87 60.63
C ARG A 451 16.12 -26.68 61.58
N ALA A 452 16.44 -27.95 61.75
CA ALA A 452 15.95 -28.77 62.86
C ALA A 452 16.65 -28.27 64.15
N GLY A 453 15.88 -27.69 65.02
CA GLY A 453 16.28 -27.39 66.39
C GLY A 453 15.97 -28.59 67.29
N SER A 454 16.99 -29.33 67.75
CA SER A 454 16.88 -30.25 68.81
C SER A 454 16.81 -29.50 70.15
N GLY A 455 15.69 -29.61 70.84
CA GLY A 455 15.57 -29.16 72.21
C GLY A 455 15.59 -30.37 73.15
N ARG A 456 16.62 -30.49 73.96
CA ARG A 456 16.65 -31.36 75.15
C ARG A 456 16.28 -30.55 76.38
N GLY A 457 15.37 -31.06 77.18
CA GLY A 457 15.59 -31.35 78.53
C GLY A 457 15.10 -30.33 79.60
N ARG A 458 14.25 -30.73 80.32
CA ARG A 458 13.79 -30.78 81.70
C ARG A 458 12.44 -30.17 81.94
#